data_cdda2da539134c35e82b567c144f5c6b
#
_entry.id   cdda2da539134c35e82b567c144f5c6b
#
_cell.length_a   1.000
_cell.length_b   1.000
_cell.length_c   1.000
_cell.angle_alpha   90.00
_cell.angle_beta   90.00
_cell.angle_gamma   90.00
#
_symmetry.space_group_name_H-M   'P 1'
#
loop_
_entity.id
_entity.type
_entity.pdbx_description
1 polymer ?
#
loop_
_entity_poly.entity_id
_entity_poly.type
_entity_poly.pdbx_seq_one_letter_code
_entity_poly.pdbx_strand_id
1 'polypeptide(L)'
;FTFLPYWFINVFLRGYRFNPNELTITQDEEGHLDIRVKGKWWSTIMWEMPILSIISELMHMLNGDTLKYDAEKEYERSYEKGCRIWKSELTLGDMGTRRRFSFEHHERVIDALIASYEDVKRETNGQCGKFTGTSNVYLAMKKNIPCLGTMSHQCISFEEIVSGVFECNYNVMNKWSEVYDGNVGIFLYDCFGDSVFFNNLSKRMAMTFCGLRIDSGVEEKQVDMIVEKYKQLGIDPMTKQAVFSNGLDIERAIEIHKYCKGKITDSYGVGTFLTCDVTDCS
;
A
#
# COMPACT_ATOMS: atom_id res chain seq x y z
N PHE A 1 -10.23 2.57 -14.45
CA PHE A 1 -10.15 3.29 -13.15
C PHE A 1 -11.09 4.49 -13.20
N THR A 2 -12.29 4.34 -12.70
CA THR A 2 -13.35 5.36 -12.75
C THR A 2 -13.06 6.59 -11.87
N PHE A 3 -12.17 6.43 -10.88
CA PHE A 3 -11.78 7.49 -9.94
C PHE A 3 -10.61 8.36 -10.43
N LEU A 4 -9.91 7.98 -11.49
CA LEU A 4 -8.82 8.80 -12.03
C LEU A 4 -9.38 9.89 -12.94
N PRO A 5 -8.91 11.14 -12.80
CA PRO A 5 -9.35 12.23 -13.68
C PRO A 5 -9.08 11.94 -15.16
N TYR A 6 -10.03 12.31 -16.03
CA TYR A 6 -9.90 12.12 -17.47
C TYR A 6 -8.60 12.66 -18.06
N TRP A 7 -8.19 13.86 -17.65
CA TRP A 7 -6.96 14.49 -18.11
C TRP A 7 -5.71 13.69 -17.71
N PHE A 8 -5.72 13.06 -16.53
CA PHE A 8 -4.60 12.24 -16.07
C PHE A 8 -4.40 11.03 -16.96
N ILE A 9 -5.47 10.33 -17.28
CA ILE A 9 -5.40 9.12 -18.13
C ILE A 9 -5.12 9.50 -19.58
N ASN A 10 -5.90 10.42 -20.14
CA ASN A 10 -5.93 10.64 -21.60
C ASN A 10 -4.93 11.67 -22.10
N VAL A 11 -4.40 12.52 -21.22
CA VAL A 11 -3.38 13.52 -21.57
C VAL A 11 -2.04 13.15 -20.94
N PHE A 12 -1.99 13.08 -19.60
CA PHE A 12 -0.73 12.87 -18.90
C PHE A 12 -0.15 11.48 -19.18
N LEU A 13 -0.83 10.40 -18.82
CA LEU A 13 -0.29 9.03 -18.98
C LEU A 13 -0.03 8.65 -20.44
N ARG A 14 -0.85 9.08 -21.37
CA ARG A 14 -0.61 8.81 -22.80
C ARG A 14 0.59 9.55 -23.36
N GLY A 15 0.86 10.76 -22.86
CA GLY A 15 1.99 11.59 -23.28
C GLY A 15 3.27 11.34 -22.47
N TYR A 16 3.17 10.74 -21.29
CA TYR A 16 4.32 10.56 -20.41
C TYR A 16 5.34 9.59 -21.02
N ARG A 17 6.60 9.98 -20.92
CA ARG A 17 7.76 9.13 -21.24
C ARG A 17 8.82 9.39 -20.18
N PHE A 18 9.48 8.32 -19.72
CA PHE A 18 10.65 8.44 -18.85
C PHE A 18 11.75 9.23 -19.57
N ASN A 19 12.27 10.23 -18.90
CA ASN A 19 13.38 11.03 -19.41
C ASN A 19 14.70 10.51 -18.82
N PRO A 20 15.56 9.84 -19.60
CA PRO A 20 16.82 9.27 -19.08
C PRO A 20 17.75 10.33 -18.47
N ASN A 21 17.64 11.60 -18.88
CA ASN A 21 18.46 12.69 -18.34
C ASN A 21 18.09 13.05 -16.88
N GLU A 22 16.97 12.56 -16.36
CA GLU A 22 16.59 12.71 -14.97
C GLU A 22 17.31 11.71 -14.05
N LEU A 23 17.80 10.58 -14.61
CA LEU A 23 18.40 9.49 -13.87
C LEU A 23 19.92 9.53 -13.98
N THR A 24 20.60 9.47 -12.84
CA THR A 24 22.06 9.29 -12.75
C THR A 24 22.32 8.06 -11.90
N ILE A 25 23.12 7.15 -12.42
CA ILE A 25 23.55 5.93 -11.71
C ILE A 25 25.07 5.94 -11.70
N THR A 26 25.65 5.90 -10.51
CA THR A 26 27.10 5.81 -10.32
C THR A 26 27.44 4.71 -9.34
N GLN A 27 28.63 4.13 -9.48
CA GLN A 27 29.16 3.16 -8.56
C GLN A 27 30.55 3.64 -8.12
N ASP A 28 30.82 3.60 -6.83
CA ASP A 28 32.11 3.94 -6.28
C ASP A 28 33.12 2.78 -6.41
N GLU A 29 34.38 3.01 -5.98
CA GLU A 29 35.46 2.03 -6.01
C GLU A 29 35.21 0.85 -5.05
N GLU A 30 34.34 1.03 -4.05
CA GLU A 30 33.95 0.01 -3.08
C GLU A 30 32.75 -0.81 -3.55
N GLY A 31 32.13 -0.42 -4.67
CA GLY A 31 31.00 -1.11 -5.28
C GLY A 31 29.63 -0.60 -4.83
N HIS A 32 29.57 0.46 -4.01
CA HIS A 32 28.30 1.04 -3.59
C HIS A 32 27.62 1.76 -4.74
N LEU A 33 26.33 1.51 -4.88
CA LEU A 33 25.50 2.09 -5.92
C LEU A 33 24.83 3.37 -5.43
N ASP A 34 25.03 4.49 -6.15
CA ASP A 34 24.32 5.76 -5.93
C ASP A 34 23.38 6.00 -7.11
N ILE A 35 22.08 6.10 -6.81
CA ILE A 35 21.02 6.33 -7.79
C ILE A 35 20.32 7.63 -7.44
N ARG A 36 20.39 8.59 -8.35
CA ARG A 36 19.77 9.91 -8.18
C ARG A 36 18.77 10.19 -9.30
N VAL A 37 17.59 10.66 -8.92
CA VAL A 37 16.59 11.15 -9.87
C VAL A 37 16.37 12.64 -9.61
N LYS A 38 16.59 13.47 -10.64
CA LYS A 38 16.51 14.93 -10.54
C LYS A 38 15.69 15.51 -11.67
N GLY A 39 14.63 16.23 -11.33
CA GLY A 39 13.75 16.84 -12.31
C GLY A 39 12.50 17.46 -11.66
N LYS A 40 11.47 17.71 -12.46
CA LYS A 40 10.17 18.16 -11.96
C LYS A 40 9.50 17.03 -11.17
N TRP A 41 8.90 17.35 -10.05
CA TRP A 41 8.31 16.34 -9.16
C TRP A 41 7.32 15.39 -9.86
N TRP A 42 6.41 15.90 -10.68
CA TRP A 42 5.45 15.09 -11.42
C TRP A 42 6.10 14.06 -12.38
N SER A 43 7.33 14.31 -12.81
CA SER A 43 8.10 13.40 -13.65
C SER A 43 8.92 12.43 -12.79
N THR A 44 9.64 12.95 -11.82
CA THR A 44 10.57 12.16 -10.99
C THR A 44 9.87 11.16 -10.10
N ILE A 45 8.65 11.45 -9.63
CA ILE A 45 7.86 10.53 -8.80
C ILE A 45 7.56 9.20 -9.52
N MET A 46 7.49 9.21 -10.84
CA MET A 46 7.22 8.01 -11.63
C MET A 46 8.39 7.02 -11.67
N TRP A 47 9.59 7.45 -11.30
CA TRP A 47 10.78 6.60 -11.26
C TRP A 47 10.85 5.68 -10.04
N GLU A 48 10.21 6.01 -8.92
CA GLU A 48 10.32 5.27 -7.66
C GLU A 48 9.99 3.79 -7.84
N MET A 49 8.81 3.49 -8.35
CA MET A 49 8.34 2.10 -8.45
C MET A 49 9.19 1.23 -9.39
N PRO A 50 9.54 1.69 -10.62
CA PRO A 50 10.41 0.93 -11.50
C PRO A 50 11.80 0.70 -10.91
N ILE A 51 12.44 1.75 -10.38
CA ILE A 51 13.80 1.64 -9.83
C ILE A 51 13.84 0.64 -8.69
N LEU A 52 12.97 0.79 -7.69
CA LEU A 52 12.97 -0.07 -6.52
C LEU A 52 12.64 -1.52 -6.86
N SER A 53 11.69 -1.77 -7.76
CA SER A 53 11.36 -3.13 -8.16
C SER A 53 12.47 -3.80 -8.98
N ILE A 54 13.19 -3.05 -9.83
CA ILE A 54 14.33 -3.56 -10.60
C ILE A 54 15.51 -3.87 -9.67
N ILE A 55 15.82 -2.97 -8.73
CA ILE A 55 16.90 -3.18 -7.77
C ILE A 55 16.63 -4.43 -6.92
N SER A 56 15.44 -4.57 -6.39
CA SER A 56 15.06 -5.73 -5.58
C SER A 56 15.27 -7.03 -6.35
N GLU A 57 14.79 -7.09 -7.58
CA GLU A 57 14.91 -8.27 -8.45
C GLU A 57 16.37 -8.57 -8.84
N LEU A 58 17.16 -7.55 -9.20
CA LEU A 58 18.57 -7.70 -9.51
C LEU A 58 19.39 -8.15 -8.30
N MET A 59 19.09 -7.70 -7.10
CA MET A 59 19.76 -8.16 -5.87
C MET A 59 19.59 -9.67 -5.69
N HIS A 60 18.38 -10.19 -5.83
CA HIS A 60 18.13 -11.63 -5.73
C HIS A 60 18.81 -12.44 -6.84
N MET A 61 18.87 -11.88 -8.05
CA MET A 61 19.62 -12.51 -9.15
C MET A 61 21.11 -12.57 -8.87
N LEU A 62 21.72 -11.47 -8.41
CA LEU A 62 23.15 -11.39 -8.13
C LEU A 62 23.57 -12.23 -6.91
N ASN A 63 22.70 -12.36 -5.91
CA ASN A 63 22.93 -13.22 -4.76
C ASN A 63 22.76 -14.72 -5.09
N GLY A 64 22.28 -15.06 -6.28
CA GLY A 64 22.04 -16.44 -6.69
C GLY A 64 20.75 -17.03 -6.10
N ASP A 65 19.89 -16.22 -5.49
CA ASP A 65 18.63 -16.66 -4.91
C ASP A 65 17.69 -17.25 -5.97
N THR A 66 17.71 -16.68 -7.18
CA THR A 66 16.92 -17.17 -8.33
C THR A 66 17.30 -18.59 -8.76
N LEU A 67 18.51 -19.08 -8.45
CA LEU A 67 18.94 -20.46 -8.75
C LEU A 67 18.31 -21.48 -7.81
N LYS A 68 17.87 -21.06 -6.63
CA LYS A 68 17.22 -21.89 -5.63
C LYS A 68 15.68 -21.82 -5.70
N TYR A 69 15.16 -20.92 -6.54
CA TYR A 69 13.74 -20.64 -6.65
C TYR A 69 12.96 -21.81 -7.26
N ASP A 70 12.03 -22.36 -6.50
CA ASP A 70 11.08 -23.39 -6.95
C ASP A 70 9.68 -22.77 -7.10
N ALA A 71 9.27 -22.58 -8.33
CA ALA A 71 8.04 -21.89 -8.67
C ALA A 71 6.76 -22.58 -8.15
N GLU A 72 6.73 -23.92 -8.15
CA GLU A 72 5.57 -24.68 -7.69
C GLU A 72 5.48 -24.65 -6.16
N LYS A 73 6.61 -24.88 -5.48
CA LYS A 73 6.70 -24.79 -4.02
C LYS A 73 6.26 -23.40 -3.51
N GLU A 74 6.71 -22.33 -4.17
CA GLU A 74 6.36 -20.96 -3.77
C GLU A 74 4.91 -20.60 -4.12
N TYR A 75 4.34 -21.17 -5.17
CA TYR A 75 2.91 -21.05 -5.45
C TYR A 75 2.07 -21.74 -4.36
N GLU A 76 2.39 -23.00 -4.00
CA GLU A 76 1.68 -23.74 -2.95
C GLU A 76 1.76 -22.99 -1.62
N ARG A 77 2.95 -22.52 -1.25
CA ARG A 77 3.15 -21.70 -0.04
C ARG A 77 2.32 -20.43 -0.02
N SER A 78 2.26 -19.72 -1.15
CA SER A 78 1.44 -18.50 -1.30
C SER A 78 -0.05 -18.83 -1.23
N TYR A 79 -0.48 -19.95 -1.78
CA TYR A 79 -1.85 -20.43 -1.70
C TYR A 79 -2.26 -20.78 -0.26
N GLU A 80 -1.43 -21.53 0.46
CA GLU A 80 -1.67 -21.86 1.88
C GLU A 80 -1.74 -20.60 2.75
N LYS A 81 -0.81 -19.66 2.51
CA LYS A 81 -0.83 -18.35 3.15
C LYS A 81 -2.14 -17.60 2.87
N GLY A 82 -2.59 -17.61 1.63
CA GLY A 82 -3.88 -17.05 1.23
C GLY A 82 -5.04 -17.69 1.97
N CYS A 83 -5.13 -19.02 1.99
CA CYS A 83 -6.16 -19.73 2.73
C CYS A 83 -6.22 -19.33 4.21
N ARG A 84 -5.05 -19.15 4.83
CA ARG A 84 -4.97 -18.71 6.22
C ARG A 84 -5.47 -17.28 6.40
N ILE A 85 -5.09 -16.36 5.51
CA ILE A 85 -5.57 -14.98 5.51
C ILE A 85 -7.10 -14.94 5.48
N TRP A 86 -7.69 -15.64 4.52
CA TRP A 86 -9.14 -15.60 4.30
C TRP A 86 -9.93 -16.32 5.40
N LYS A 87 -9.44 -17.44 5.92
CA LYS A 87 -10.05 -18.15 7.08
C LYS A 87 -9.95 -17.33 8.37
N SER A 88 -9.01 -16.39 8.46
CA SER A 88 -8.89 -15.46 9.58
C SER A 88 -9.72 -14.17 9.42
N GLU A 89 -10.60 -14.10 8.45
CA GLU A 89 -11.50 -12.97 8.16
C GLU A 89 -10.78 -11.66 7.78
N LEU A 90 -9.49 -11.69 7.41
CA LEU A 90 -8.73 -10.48 7.06
C LEU A 90 -9.19 -9.88 5.74
N THR A 91 -9.35 -8.57 5.70
CA THR A 91 -9.48 -7.78 4.48
C THR A 91 -8.09 -7.30 4.06
N LEU A 92 -7.54 -7.88 2.97
CA LEU A 92 -6.14 -7.68 2.61
C LEU A 92 -5.95 -7.38 1.13
N GLY A 93 -4.96 -6.52 0.84
CA GLY A 93 -4.49 -6.23 -0.51
C GLY A 93 -2.97 -6.26 -0.63
N ASP A 94 -2.50 -6.56 -1.84
CA ASP A 94 -1.08 -6.59 -2.14
C ASP A 94 -0.50 -5.18 -2.36
N MET A 95 0.60 -4.88 -1.66
CA MET A 95 1.42 -3.68 -1.80
C MET A 95 2.91 -3.99 -2.05
N GLY A 96 3.23 -5.17 -2.62
CA GLY A 96 4.58 -5.72 -2.68
C GLY A 96 5.46 -5.29 -3.86
N THR A 97 4.95 -4.49 -4.81
CA THR A 97 5.67 -4.21 -6.06
C THR A 97 7.11 -3.69 -5.89
N ARG A 98 7.36 -2.80 -4.93
CA ARG A 98 8.68 -2.16 -4.73
C ARG A 98 9.78 -3.10 -4.25
N ARG A 99 9.40 -4.18 -3.56
CA ARG A 99 10.31 -5.10 -2.87
C ARG A 99 10.02 -6.55 -3.22
N ARG A 100 9.52 -6.78 -4.42
CA ARG A 100 9.22 -8.13 -4.91
C ARG A 100 10.51 -8.92 -5.16
N PHE A 101 10.45 -10.21 -4.98
CA PHE A 101 11.53 -11.13 -5.33
C PHE A 101 11.82 -11.10 -6.85
N SER A 102 10.78 -11.30 -7.66
CA SER A 102 10.80 -11.11 -9.11
C SER A 102 9.40 -10.74 -9.61
N PHE A 103 9.31 -10.29 -10.86
CA PHE A 103 7.99 -10.03 -11.47
C PHE A 103 7.16 -11.31 -11.60
N GLU A 104 7.79 -12.40 -12.03
CA GLU A 104 7.13 -13.69 -12.21
C GLU A 104 6.64 -14.25 -10.87
N HIS A 105 7.45 -14.16 -9.81
CA HIS A 105 7.03 -14.56 -8.47
C HIS A 105 5.85 -13.73 -7.98
N HIS A 106 5.91 -12.40 -8.12
CA HIS A 106 4.81 -11.52 -7.73
C HIS A 106 3.51 -11.87 -8.46
N GLU A 107 3.57 -12.16 -9.77
CA GLU A 107 2.40 -12.61 -10.53
C GLU A 107 1.84 -13.93 -9.99
N ARG A 108 2.70 -14.91 -9.66
CA ARG A 108 2.29 -16.19 -9.08
C ARG A 108 1.65 -16.02 -7.69
N VAL A 109 2.18 -15.13 -6.87
CA VAL A 109 1.56 -14.78 -5.57
C VAL A 109 0.15 -14.25 -5.77
N ILE A 110 -0.06 -13.35 -6.73
CA ILE A 110 -1.39 -12.81 -7.02
C ILE A 110 -2.34 -13.93 -7.50
N ASP A 111 -1.88 -14.85 -8.37
CA ASP A 111 -2.67 -15.99 -8.83
C ASP A 111 -3.05 -16.91 -7.66
N ALA A 112 -2.10 -17.20 -6.77
CA ALA A 112 -2.33 -18.02 -5.58
C ALA A 112 -3.33 -17.37 -4.59
N LEU A 113 -3.23 -16.04 -4.37
CA LEU A 113 -4.17 -15.30 -3.54
C LEU A 113 -5.59 -15.29 -4.12
N ILE A 114 -5.73 -15.14 -5.43
CA ILE A 114 -7.03 -15.21 -6.11
C ILE A 114 -7.62 -16.61 -5.96
N ALA A 115 -6.86 -17.66 -6.28
CA ALA A 115 -7.31 -19.04 -6.22
C ALA A 115 -7.75 -19.43 -4.80
N SER A 116 -6.89 -19.17 -3.81
CA SER A 116 -7.20 -19.44 -2.40
C SER A 116 -8.42 -18.66 -1.90
N TYR A 117 -8.60 -17.40 -2.36
CA TYR A 117 -9.78 -16.61 -1.99
C TYR A 117 -11.07 -17.22 -2.51
N GLU A 118 -11.10 -17.61 -3.79
CA GLU A 118 -12.30 -18.22 -4.39
C GLU A 118 -12.63 -19.58 -3.74
N ASP A 119 -11.61 -20.39 -3.37
CA ASP A 119 -11.82 -21.67 -2.73
C ASP A 119 -12.32 -21.50 -1.30
N VAL A 120 -11.68 -20.66 -0.47
CA VAL A 120 -12.14 -20.41 0.90
C VAL A 120 -13.52 -19.77 0.92
N LYS A 121 -13.81 -18.84 0.03
CA LYS A 121 -15.13 -18.22 -0.10
C LYS A 121 -16.22 -19.25 -0.43
N ARG A 122 -15.91 -20.25 -1.26
CA ARG A 122 -16.82 -21.34 -1.59
C ARG A 122 -17.02 -22.26 -0.39
N GLU A 123 -15.93 -22.68 0.29
CA GLU A 123 -15.95 -23.53 1.48
C GLU A 123 -16.77 -22.92 2.63
N THR A 124 -16.66 -21.61 2.81
CA THR A 124 -17.30 -20.88 3.94
C THR A 124 -18.63 -20.25 3.59
N ASN A 125 -19.18 -20.49 2.39
CA ASN A 125 -20.36 -19.80 1.88
C ASN A 125 -20.27 -18.26 1.97
N GLY A 126 -19.07 -17.72 1.72
CA GLY A 126 -18.79 -16.29 1.75
C GLY A 126 -18.48 -15.72 3.14
N GLN A 127 -18.46 -16.51 4.17
CA GLN A 127 -18.06 -16.09 5.53
C GLN A 127 -16.54 -16.20 5.69
N CYS A 128 -15.81 -15.27 5.06
CA CYS A 128 -14.36 -15.23 5.06
C CYS A 128 -13.86 -13.80 4.89
N GLY A 129 -12.55 -13.63 4.99
CA GLY A 129 -11.88 -12.38 4.66
C GLY A 129 -12.11 -11.95 3.20
N LYS A 130 -11.47 -10.86 2.79
CA LYS A 130 -11.65 -10.28 1.46
C LYS A 130 -10.31 -9.97 0.80
N PHE A 131 -10.09 -10.45 -0.41
CA PHE A 131 -9.02 -9.98 -1.27
C PHE A 131 -9.44 -8.67 -1.94
N THR A 132 -8.73 -7.57 -1.65
CA THR A 132 -9.09 -6.24 -2.16
C THR A 132 -8.35 -5.86 -3.44
N GLY A 133 -7.40 -6.69 -3.88
CA GLY A 133 -6.66 -6.50 -5.12
C GLY A 133 -5.17 -6.22 -4.91
N THR A 134 -4.54 -5.56 -5.88
CA THR A 134 -3.11 -5.25 -5.87
C THR A 134 -2.83 -3.79 -6.18
N SER A 135 -1.75 -3.25 -5.61
CA SER A 135 -1.21 -1.93 -5.97
C SER A 135 -0.45 -1.94 -7.31
N ASN A 136 -0.21 -3.10 -7.89
CA ASN A 136 0.41 -3.22 -9.21
C ASN A 136 -0.63 -3.04 -10.31
N VAL A 137 -0.62 -1.87 -10.94
CA VAL A 137 -1.60 -1.48 -11.99
C VAL A 137 -1.62 -2.48 -13.16
N TYR A 138 -0.46 -2.98 -13.57
CA TYR A 138 -0.36 -3.94 -14.67
C TYR A 138 -0.98 -5.29 -14.30
N LEU A 139 -0.67 -5.82 -13.11
CA LEU A 139 -1.24 -7.07 -12.63
C LEU A 139 -2.75 -6.93 -12.36
N ALA A 140 -3.19 -5.79 -11.82
CA ALA A 140 -4.61 -5.50 -11.66
C ALA A 140 -5.37 -5.59 -12.99
N MET A 141 -4.82 -4.96 -14.05
CA MET A 141 -5.38 -5.02 -15.39
C MET A 141 -5.33 -6.44 -15.96
N LYS A 142 -4.16 -7.12 -15.89
CA LYS A 142 -3.94 -8.45 -16.45
C LYS A 142 -4.84 -9.52 -15.84
N LYS A 143 -5.07 -9.44 -14.52
CA LYS A 143 -5.87 -10.42 -13.76
C LYS A 143 -7.33 -9.98 -13.59
N ASN A 144 -7.69 -8.81 -14.09
CA ASN A 144 -9.04 -8.22 -13.96
C ASN A 144 -9.51 -8.15 -12.50
N ILE A 145 -8.62 -7.69 -11.61
CA ILE A 145 -8.89 -7.47 -10.19
C ILE A 145 -8.79 -5.99 -9.84
N PRO A 146 -9.33 -5.55 -8.69
CA PRO A 146 -9.22 -4.15 -8.28
C PRO A 146 -7.77 -3.68 -8.16
N CYS A 147 -7.53 -2.43 -8.55
CA CYS A 147 -6.28 -1.74 -8.29
C CYS A 147 -6.39 -0.96 -6.99
N LEU A 148 -5.43 -1.14 -6.11
CA LEU A 148 -5.34 -0.44 -4.83
C LEU A 148 -4.41 0.77 -4.95
N GLY A 149 -4.66 1.76 -4.12
CA GLY A 149 -3.77 2.90 -3.99
C GLY A 149 -4.17 3.78 -2.83
N THR A 150 -3.20 4.49 -2.31
CA THR A 150 -3.38 5.52 -1.29
C THR A 150 -2.35 6.61 -1.52
N MET A 151 -2.43 7.71 -0.77
CA MET A 151 -1.44 8.77 -0.89
C MET A 151 -0.07 8.37 -0.31
N SER A 152 0.98 9.03 -0.78
CA SER A 152 2.34 8.86 -0.28
C SER A 152 2.67 9.93 0.77
N HIS A 153 3.63 9.63 1.66
CA HIS A 153 4.24 10.60 2.56
C HIS A 153 4.78 11.81 1.81
N GLN A 154 5.35 11.58 0.63
CA GLN A 154 5.91 12.62 -0.23
C GLN A 154 4.90 13.72 -0.60
N CYS A 155 3.62 13.38 -0.76
CA CYS A 155 2.57 14.34 -1.06
C CYS A 155 2.39 15.34 0.09
N ILE A 156 2.39 14.81 1.32
CA ILE A 156 2.21 15.62 2.55
C ILE A 156 3.48 16.41 2.85
N SER A 157 4.66 15.79 2.70
CA SER A 157 5.94 16.47 2.90
C SER A 157 6.19 17.59 1.89
N PHE A 158 5.73 17.43 0.65
CA PHE A 158 5.80 18.51 -0.33
C PHE A 158 4.87 19.68 0.04
N GLU A 159 3.66 19.39 0.49
CA GLU A 159 2.72 20.42 0.94
C GLU A 159 3.23 21.17 2.17
N GLU A 160 3.98 20.49 3.05
CA GLU A 160 4.61 21.12 4.21
C GLU A 160 5.57 22.25 3.81
N ILE A 161 6.37 22.06 2.75
CA ILE A 161 7.27 23.09 2.22
C ILE A 161 6.48 24.34 1.77
N VAL A 162 5.26 24.15 1.30
CA VAL A 162 4.42 25.24 0.77
C VAL A 162 3.62 25.93 1.86
N SER A 163 3.06 25.17 2.81
CA SER A 163 2.06 25.68 3.77
C SER A 163 2.45 25.49 5.23
N GLY A 164 3.57 24.84 5.52
CA GLY A 164 4.03 24.53 6.88
C GLY A 164 3.35 23.34 7.51
N VAL A 165 3.97 22.82 8.59
CA VAL A 165 3.60 21.58 9.29
C VAL A 165 2.15 21.56 9.76
N PHE A 166 1.63 22.69 10.23
CA PHE A 166 0.27 22.74 10.81
C PHE A 166 -0.83 22.71 9.76
N GLU A 167 -0.58 23.20 8.55
CA GLU A 167 -1.60 23.33 7.50
C GLU A 167 -1.52 22.22 6.44
N CYS A 168 -0.39 21.53 6.33
CA CYS A 168 -0.13 20.59 5.22
C CYS A 168 -1.14 19.45 5.14
N ASN A 169 -1.47 18.82 6.27
CA ASN A 169 -2.48 17.74 6.29
C ASN A 169 -3.85 18.25 5.80
N TYR A 170 -4.30 19.39 6.32
CA TYR A 170 -5.58 19.99 5.93
C TYR A 170 -5.61 20.33 4.45
N ASN A 171 -4.55 20.93 3.93
CA ASN A 171 -4.45 21.33 2.53
C ASN A 171 -4.41 20.11 1.60
N VAL A 172 -3.65 19.07 1.96
CA VAL A 172 -3.65 17.82 1.19
C VAL A 172 -5.01 17.16 1.20
N MET A 173 -5.71 17.09 2.34
CA MET A 173 -7.06 16.53 2.42
C MET A 173 -8.04 17.26 1.50
N ASN A 174 -8.00 18.60 1.47
CA ASN A 174 -8.86 19.40 0.58
C ASN A 174 -8.54 19.12 -0.90
N LYS A 175 -7.26 19.28 -1.30
CA LYS A 175 -6.82 19.04 -2.68
C LYS A 175 -7.13 17.62 -3.14
N TRP A 176 -6.95 16.64 -2.28
CA TRP A 176 -7.27 15.23 -2.56
C TRP A 176 -8.76 15.03 -2.81
N SER A 177 -9.61 15.62 -1.96
CA SER A 177 -11.06 15.57 -2.13
C SER A 177 -11.53 16.22 -3.43
N GLU A 178 -10.91 17.34 -3.82
CA GLU A 178 -11.21 18.04 -5.08
C GLU A 178 -10.82 17.20 -6.31
N VAL A 179 -9.66 16.53 -6.26
CA VAL A 179 -9.16 15.71 -7.37
C VAL A 179 -9.91 14.40 -7.54
N TYR A 180 -10.24 13.73 -6.43
CA TYR A 180 -10.80 12.38 -6.44
C TYR A 180 -12.30 12.31 -6.15
N ASP A 181 -12.95 13.43 -5.89
CA ASP A 181 -14.39 13.55 -5.64
C ASP A 181 -14.90 12.53 -4.60
N GLY A 182 -14.19 12.43 -3.47
CA GLY A 182 -14.48 11.50 -2.38
C GLY A 182 -14.01 10.05 -2.60
N ASN A 183 -13.52 9.71 -3.79
CA ASN A 183 -12.87 8.41 -4.01
C ASN A 183 -11.47 8.37 -3.38
N VAL A 184 -10.89 7.16 -3.24
CA VAL A 184 -9.56 6.95 -2.65
C VAL A 184 -9.45 7.60 -1.26
N GLY A 185 -10.50 7.47 -0.46
CA GLY A 185 -10.74 8.22 0.78
C GLY A 185 -10.01 7.68 2.02
N ILE A 186 -8.81 7.14 1.89
CA ILE A 186 -7.96 6.72 3.02
C ILE A 186 -6.80 7.71 3.15
N PHE A 187 -6.73 8.43 4.27
CA PHE A 187 -5.71 9.44 4.51
C PHE A 187 -4.54 8.89 5.34
N LEU A 188 -3.32 9.17 4.88
CA LEU A 188 -2.07 8.89 5.59
C LEU A 188 -1.75 10.06 6.51
N TYR A 189 -1.62 9.83 7.82
CA TYR A 189 -1.59 10.94 8.77
C TYR A 189 -0.28 11.08 9.58
N ASP A 190 0.60 10.12 9.52
CA ASP A 190 1.75 9.99 10.43
C ASP A 190 3.01 10.76 10.02
N CYS A 191 2.97 11.56 8.93
CA CYS A 191 4.14 12.28 8.40
C CYS A 191 4.82 13.20 9.42
N PHE A 192 4.04 13.91 10.25
CA PHE A 192 4.55 14.93 11.18
C PHE A 192 4.09 14.67 12.62
N GLY A 193 3.71 13.44 12.91
CA GLY A 193 3.29 12.99 14.23
C GLY A 193 1.79 13.14 14.49
N ASP A 194 1.31 12.26 15.35
CA ASP A 194 -0.12 12.06 15.64
C ASP A 194 -0.80 13.34 16.16
N SER A 195 -0.12 14.08 17.04
CA SER A 195 -0.70 15.28 17.66
C SER A 195 -0.97 16.40 16.65
N VAL A 196 -0.09 16.57 15.66
CA VAL A 196 -0.27 17.59 14.61
C VAL A 196 -1.51 17.26 13.79
N PHE A 197 -1.68 16.01 13.40
CA PHE A 197 -2.83 15.59 12.64
C PHE A 197 -4.14 15.64 13.45
N PHE A 198 -4.18 14.97 14.60
CA PHE A 198 -5.42 14.84 15.37
C PHE A 198 -5.93 16.15 15.96
N ASN A 199 -5.04 17.10 16.31
CA ASN A 199 -5.46 18.42 16.77
C ASN A 199 -6.14 19.24 15.65
N ASN A 200 -5.75 19.02 14.41
CA ASN A 200 -6.26 19.74 13.25
C ASN A 200 -7.40 19.00 12.49
N LEU A 201 -7.66 17.73 12.81
CA LEU A 201 -8.71 16.95 12.15
C LEU A 201 -10.09 17.47 12.53
N SER A 202 -10.74 18.17 11.59
CA SER A 202 -12.10 18.66 11.76
C SER A 202 -13.14 17.55 11.47
N LYS A 203 -14.36 17.72 12.03
CA LYS A 203 -15.49 16.81 11.75
C LYS A 203 -15.77 16.71 10.24
N ARG A 204 -15.72 17.81 9.50
CA ARG A 204 -15.94 17.83 8.06
C ARG A 204 -14.94 16.93 7.34
N MET A 205 -13.65 17.05 7.64
CA MET A 205 -12.62 16.22 7.04
C MET A 205 -12.77 14.75 7.43
N ALA A 206 -12.98 14.48 8.70
CA ALA A 206 -13.21 13.13 9.20
C ALA A 206 -14.41 12.46 8.55
N MET A 207 -15.44 13.21 8.15
CA MET A 207 -16.59 12.69 7.42
C MET A 207 -16.35 12.49 5.93
N THR A 208 -15.53 13.34 5.31
CA THR A 208 -15.19 13.24 3.88
C THR A 208 -14.36 11.99 3.57
N PHE A 209 -13.45 11.61 4.48
CA PHE A 209 -12.60 10.44 4.30
C PHE A 209 -13.21 9.18 4.90
N CYS A 210 -13.03 8.05 4.19
CA CYS A 210 -13.52 6.74 4.64
C CYS A 210 -12.73 6.19 5.81
N GLY A 211 -11.47 6.59 5.96
CA GLY A 211 -10.61 6.09 7.02
C GLY A 211 -9.22 6.70 7.03
N LEU A 212 -8.38 6.13 7.90
CA LEU A 212 -6.99 6.55 8.10
C LEU A 212 -6.04 5.38 7.85
N ARG A 213 -4.87 5.68 7.25
CA ARG A 213 -3.79 4.72 7.06
C ARG A 213 -2.76 4.87 8.16
N ILE A 214 -2.46 3.75 8.80
CA ILE A 214 -1.44 3.58 9.85
C ILE A 214 -0.21 2.96 9.18
N ASP A 215 0.89 3.71 9.10
CA ASP A 215 2.14 3.27 8.46
C ASP A 215 3.33 3.25 9.44
N SER A 216 3.09 3.67 10.69
CA SER A 216 4.08 3.70 11.76
C SER A 216 3.45 3.62 13.16
N GLY A 217 4.29 3.37 14.17
CA GLY A 217 3.87 3.30 15.57
C GLY A 217 3.32 1.93 15.99
N VAL A 218 2.81 1.85 17.21
CA VAL A 218 2.19 0.64 17.77
C VAL A 218 0.72 0.64 17.38
N GLU A 219 0.30 -0.35 16.61
CA GLU A 219 -1.00 -0.40 15.94
C GLU A 219 -2.18 -0.26 16.90
N GLU A 220 -2.16 -0.97 18.04
CA GLU A 220 -3.24 -0.90 19.04
C GLU A 220 -3.40 0.51 19.61
N LYS A 221 -2.29 1.21 19.87
CA LYS A 221 -2.33 2.60 20.34
C LYS A 221 -2.88 3.53 19.27
N GLN A 222 -2.51 3.32 18.02
CA GLN A 222 -3.03 4.08 16.88
C GLN A 222 -4.54 3.87 16.72
N VAL A 223 -5.00 2.62 16.84
CA VAL A 223 -6.45 2.30 16.82
C VAL A 223 -7.20 3.04 17.92
N ASP A 224 -6.68 2.97 19.16
CA ASP A 224 -7.35 3.63 20.29
C ASP A 224 -7.43 5.15 20.13
N MET A 225 -6.37 5.79 19.62
CA MET A 225 -6.36 7.23 19.33
C MET A 225 -7.37 7.60 18.20
N ILE A 226 -7.41 6.82 17.13
CA ILE A 226 -8.33 7.03 16.02
C ILE A 226 -9.78 6.89 16.49
N VAL A 227 -10.09 5.82 17.20
CA VAL A 227 -11.42 5.53 17.73
C VAL A 227 -11.87 6.65 18.67
N GLU A 228 -11.02 7.07 19.60
CA GLU A 228 -11.32 8.15 20.54
C GLU A 228 -11.58 9.47 19.79
N LYS A 229 -10.74 9.79 18.79
CA LYS A 229 -10.92 11.01 17.99
C LYS A 229 -12.23 11.01 17.23
N TYR A 230 -12.61 9.90 16.59
CA TYR A 230 -13.91 9.80 15.90
C TYR A 230 -15.08 9.99 16.88
N LYS A 231 -15.02 9.38 18.08
CA LYS A 231 -16.03 9.56 19.12
C LYS A 231 -16.14 11.02 19.57
N GLN A 232 -15.00 11.70 19.80
CA GLN A 232 -14.96 13.13 20.16
C GLN A 232 -15.61 14.02 19.09
N LEU A 233 -15.46 13.64 17.82
CA LEU A 233 -16.10 14.33 16.69
C LEU A 233 -17.57 13.94 16.48
N GLY A 234 -18.12 13.03 17.31
CA GLY A 234 -19.49 12.52 17.18
C GLY A 234 -19.68 11.67 15.92
N ILE A 235 -18.68 10.89 15.54
CA ILE A 235 -18.68 9.95 14.40
C ILE A 235 -18.58 8.54 14.99
N ASP A 236 -19.43 7.62 14.53
CA ASP A 236 -19.32 6.21 14.89
C ASP A 236 -18.07 5.60 14.21
N PRO A 237 -17.05 5.14 14.98
CA PRO A 237 -15.84 4.55 14.43
C PRO A 237 -16.10 3.30 13.57
N MET A 238 -17.19 2.57 13.80
CA MET A 238 -17.55 1.40 12.99
C MET A 238 -17.94 1.77 11.54
N THR A 239 -18.18 3.03 11.26
CA THR A 239 -18.42 3.57 9.90
C THR A 239 -17.12 3.98 9.21
N LYS A 240 -15.98 3.83 9.87
CA LYS A 240 -14.64 4.24 9.41
C LYS A 240 -13.72 3.05 9.32
N GLN A 241 -12.60 3.22 8.59
CA GLN A 241 -11.63 2.18 8.35
C GLN A 241 -10.23 2.58 8.86
N ALA A 242 -9.57 1.66 9.53
CA ALA A 242 -8.13 1.69 9.79
C ALA A 242 -7.42 0.79 8.77
N VAL A 243 -6.49 1.36 8.00
CA VAL A 243 -5.70 0.64 7.00
C VAL A 243 -4.27 0.51 7.49
N PHE A 244 -3.80 -0.70 7.70
CA PHE A 244 -2.45 -0.97 8.22
C PHE A 244 -1.49 -1.33 7.10
N SER A 245 -0.30 -0.71 7.08
CA SER A 245 0.69 -0.91 6.00
C SER A 245 2.15 -0.82 6.46
N ASN A 246 2.42 -0.96 7.73
CA ASN A 246 3.71 -0.78 8.39
C ASN A 246 4.58 -2.05 8.46
N GLY A 247 4.74 -2.78 7.36
CA GLY A 247 5.65 -3.94 7.29
C GLY A 247 5.11 -5.19 8.00
N LEU A 248 3.79 -5.38 7.96
CA LEU A 248 3.09 -6.47 8.62
C LEU A 248 3.34 -7.83 7.99
N ASP A 249 3.55 -8.83 8.83
CA ASP A 249 3.34 -10.22 8.51
C ASP A 249 1.87 -10.64 8.79
N ILE A 250 1.54 -11.87 8.42
CA ILE A 250 0.16 -12.36 8.52
C ILE A 250 -0.25 -12.60 9.99
N GLU A 251 0.68 -13.04 10.84
CA GLU A 251 0.40 -13.27 12.25
C GLU A 251 0.03 -11.96 12.94
N ARG A 252 0.84 -10.94 12.70
CA ARG A 252 0.60 -9.60 13.26
C ARG A 252 -0.72 -9.02 12.75
N ALA A 253 -1.03 -9.20 11.47
CA ALA A 253 -2.31 -8.77 10.91
C ALA A 253 -3.51 -9.46 11.60
N ILE A 254 -3.41 -10.77 11.90
CA ILE A 254 -4.45 -11.50 12.64
C ILE A 254 -4.63 -10.97 14.08
N GLU A 255 -3.53 -10.64 14.76
CA GLU A 255 -3.59 -10.05 16.10
C GLU A 255 -4.29 -8.69 16.10
N ILE A 256 -3.90 -7.82 15.17
CA ILE A 256 -4.50 -6.49 15.01
C ILE A 256 -5.99 -6.61 14.66
N HIS A 257 -6.36 -7.54 13.78
CA HIS A 257 -7.76 -7.78 13.43
C HIS A 257 -8.61 -8.12 14.66
N LYS A 258 -8.10 -9.03 15.51
CA LYS A 258 -8.78 -9.36 16.77
C LYS A 258 -8.93 -8.14 17.69
N TYR A 259 -7.93 -7.27 17.70
CA TYR A 259 -7.96 -6.04 18.50
C TYR A 259 -8.95 -5.01 17.97
N CYS A 260 -9.09 -4.89 16.65
CA CYS A 260 -10.02 -3.97 15.98
C CYS A 260 -11.48 -4.39 16.10
N LYS A 261 -11.75 -5.68 16.34
CA LYS A 261 -13.10 -6.25 16.34
C LYS A 261 -14.04 -5.52 17.32
N GLY A 262 -15.11 -4.93 16.77
CA GLY A 262 -16.06 -4.11 17.53
C GLY A 262 -15.61 -2.70 17.87
N LYS A 263 -14.44 -2.26 17.43
CA LYS A 263 -13.93 -0.89 17.62
C LYS A 263 -13.96 -0.07 16.34
N ILE A 264 -13.45 -0.61 15.24
CA ILE A 264 -13.32 0.05 13.94
C ILE A 264 -13.21 -1.05 12.86
N THR A 265 -13.60 -0.77 11.62
CA THR A 265 -13.30 -1.69 10.52
C THR A 265 -11.83 -1.60 10.14
N ASP A 266 -11.23 -2.72 9.75
CA ASP A 266 -9.80 -2.82 9.47
C ASP A 266 -9.51 -3.43 8.10
N SER A 267 -8.36 -3.07 7.53
CA SER A 267 -7.81 -3.72 6.34
C SER A 267 -6.27 -3.58 6.30
N TYR A 268 -5.64 -4.44 5.50
CA TYR A 268 -4.20 -4.64 5.52
C TYR A 268 -3.61 -4.51 4.11
N GLY A 269 -2.59 -3.68 3.99
CA GLY A 269 -1.73 -3.59 2.82
C GLY A 269 -0.41 -4.31 3.11
N VAL A 270 -0.24 -5.52 2.58
CA VAL A 270 0.97 -6.32 2.83
C VAL A 270 1.87 -6.31 1.60
N GLY A 271 3.14 -6.06 1.81
CA GLY A 271 4.15 -5.97 0.75
C GLY A 271 5.12 -7.14 0.74
N THR A 272 6.29 -6.94 1.36
CA THR A 272 7.44 -7.87 1.35
C THR A 272 7.04 -9.28 1.79
N PHE A 273 6.24 -9.42 2.84
CA PHE A 273 5.76 -10.72 3.35
C PHE A 273 4.81 -11.49 2.43
N LEU A 274 4.39 -10.87 1.32
CA LEU A 274 3.70 -11.57 0.22
C LEU A 274 4.65 -11.85 -0.94
N THR A 275 5.37 -10.82 -1.41
CA THR A 275 6.02 -10.85 -2.72
C THR A 275 7.54 -11.04 -2.69
N CYS A 276 8.12 -11.12 -1.49
CA CYS A 276 9.56 -11.36 -1.27
C CYS A 276 9.83 -12.35 -0.12
N ASP A 277 8.81 -13.03 0.38
CA ASP A 277 8.93 -14.09 1.38
C ASP A 277 9.13 -15.44 0.68
N VAL A 278 10.32 -15.65 0.12
CA VAL A 278 10.72 -16.84 -0.64
C VAL A 278 11.60 -17.75 0.23
N THR A 279 11.35 -19.05 0.15
CA THR A 279 12.08 -20.05 0.95
C THR A 279 13.54 -20.12 0.51
N ASP A 280 14.45 -20.25 1.47
CA ASP A 280 15.90 -20.46 1.25
C ASP A 280 16.61 -19.27 0.55
N CYS A 281 16.01 -18.08 0.53
CA CYS A 281 16.62 -16.86 0.07
C CYS A 281 17.07 -15.96 1.24
N SER A 282 18.21 -15.31 1.09
CA SER A 282 18.83 -14.44 2.13
C SER A 282 18.36 -12.98 2.06
#